data_9086ddfb1354828a57b513081790380f
#
_entry.id   9086ddfb1354828a57b513081790380f
#
_cell.length_a   1.000
_cell.length_b   1.000
_cell.length_c   1.000
_cell.angle_alpha   90.00
_cell.angle_beta   90.00
_cell.angle_gamma   90.00
#
_symmetry.space_group_name_H-M   'P 1'
#
loop_
_entity.id
_entity.type
_entity.pdbx_description
1 polymer ?
#
loop_
_entity_poly.entity_id
_entity_poly.type
_entity_poly.pdbx_seq_one_letter_code
_entity_poly.pdbx_strand_id
1 'polypeptide(L)'
;MYYNNTPYGEYDKARFWGNTVIRNNEFTEETPWYWFFAYFNECILKDICKDLPLSHIHRVLVNAQHPHQVSQTHTDFDHSATSIIYHAYGNSGDTTFADGHRVPFKQGRLVIFDARKEHDGEPPNEDIRITLGVIAPHKGVSIY
;
A
#
# COMPACT_ATOMS: atom_id res chain seq x y z
N MET A 1 15.73 -2.23 1.16
CA MET A 1 14.92 -1.17 0.49
C MET A 1 15.59 -0.76 -0.80
N TYR A 2 14.88 -0.69 -1.88
CA TYR A 2 15.40 -0.32 -3.19
C TYR A 2 14.65 0.90 -3.74
N TYR A 3 15.33 1.65 -4.58
CA TYR A 3 14.75 2.78 -5.28
C TYR A 3 14.05 2.28 -6.55
N ASN A 4 12.75 2.46 -6.60
CA ASN A 4 11.98 2.05 -7.74
C ASN A 4 11.65 3.27 -8.62
N ASN A 5 12.08 3.24 -9.86
CA ASN A 5 11.80 4.32 -10.81
C ASN A 5 10.36 4.32 -11.28
N THR A 6 9.60 3.26 -10.96
CA THR A 6 8.17 3.18 -11.20
C THR A 6 7.77 1.79 -11.64
N PRO A 7 6.70 1.25 -11.16
CA PRO A 7 6.08 0.07 -11.76
C PRO A 7 5.30 0.41 -13.06
N TYR A 8 5.22 1.69 -13.45
CA TYR A 8 4.26 2.15 -14.43
C TYR A 8 4.84 2.82 -15.67
N GLY A 9 6.04 2.44 -16.11
CA GLY A 9 6.63 2.94 -17.33
C GLY A 9 7.42 4.25 -17.18
N GLU A 10 7.40 5.20 -18.05
CA GLU A 10 8.29 6.33 -18.13
C GLU A 10 8.34 7.24 -16.95
N TYR A 11 9.29 7.41 -16.28
CA TYR A 11 9.63 8.08 -15.46
C TYR A 11 10.41 8.61 -14.49
N ASP A 12 11.05 9.52 -14.66
CA ASP A 12 11.81 10.43 -13.80
C ASP A 12 11.03 11.18 -12.72
N LYS A 13 9.72 11.17 -12.78
CA LYS A 13 8.87 12.01 -11.89
C LYS A 13 8.12 11.25 -10.81
N ALA A 14 7.77 10.00 -11.04
CA ALA A 14 7.05 9.18 -10.06
C ALA A 14 8.02 8.26 -9.30
N ARG A 15 8.89 8.82 -8.49
CA ARG A 15 9.91 8.08 -7.74
C ARG A 15 9.47 7.85 -6.31
N PHE A 16 9.64 6.64 -5.85
CA PHE A 16 9.46 6.29 -4.45
C PHE A 16 10.47 5.24 -4.02
N TRP A 17 10.75 5.21 -2.75
CA TRP A 17 11.48 4.12 -2.12
C TRP A 17 10.49 3.04 -1.74
N GLY A 18 10.78 1.82 -2.11
CA GLY A 18 9.89 0.71 -1.82
C GLY A 18 10.61 -0.60 -1.58
N ASN A 19 9.92 -1.49 -0.92
CA ASN A 19 10.32 -2.87 -0.79
C ASN A 19 9.08 -3.77 -0.85
N THR A 20 9.14 -4.77 -1.70
CA THR A 20 8.07 -5.76 -1.83
C THR A 20 8.33 -6.87 -0.82
N VAL A 21 7.43 -7.02 0.14
CA VAL A 21 7.49 -8.05 1.19
C VAL A 21 6.89 -9.37 0.69
N ILE A 22 5.73 -9.30 0.06
CA ILE A 22 5.06 -10.44 -0.59
C ILE A 22 4.78 -10.09 -2.04
N ARG A 23 5.07 -11.03 -2.93
CA ARG A 23 4.74 -10.99 -4.36
C ARG A 23 4.27 -12.37 -4.80
N ASN A 24 3.13 -12.42 -5.49
CA ASN A 24 2.55 -13.68 -5.95
C ASN A 24 2.38 -14.72 -4.83
N ASN A 25 1.89 -14.26 -3.68
CA ASN A 25 1.65 -15.07 -2.49
C ASN A 25 2.91 -15.65 -1.80
N GLU A 26 4.09 -15.18 -2.16
CA GLU A 26 5.35 -15.64 -1.59
C GLU A 26 6.15 -14.48 -0.98
N PHE A 27 6.86 -14.73 0.12
CA PHE A 27 7.80 -13.76 0.67
C PHE A 27 8.99 -13.58 -0.28
N THR A 28 9.35 -12.32 -0.54
CA THR A 28 10.44 -11.97 -1.46
C THR A 28 11.78 -11.85 -0.75
N GLU A 29 11.75 -11.59 0.55
CA GLU A 29 12.94 -11.37 1.38
C GLU A 29 12.97 -12.39 2.51
N GLU A 30 14.18 -12.60 3.04
CA GLU A 30 14.37 -13.49 4.17
C GLU A 30 13.88 -12.85 5.49
N THR A 31 13.95 -13.59 6.51
CA THR A 31 13.57 -13.44 7.92
C THR A 31 13.06 -12.07 8.45
N PRO A 32 13.67 -10.89 8.24
CA PRO A 32 13.18 -9.67 8.88
C PRO A 32 11.75 -9.28 8.42
N TRP A 33 11.44 -9.45 7.14
CA TRP A 33 10.13 -9.12 6.59
C TRP A 33 9.05 -10.10 7.02
N TYR A 34 9.39 -11.36 7.19
CA TYR A 34 8.47 -12.35 7.70
C TYR A 34 7.97 -11.96 9.10
N TRP A 35 8.86 -11.64 10.02
CA TRP A 35 8.49 -11.25 11.39
C TRP A 35 7.73 -9.94 11.46
N PHE A 36 8.16 -8.96 10.68
CA PHE A 36 7.45 -7.70 10.57
C PHE A 36 6.02 -7.90 10.05
N PHE A 37 5.87 -8.69 9.00
CA PHE A 37 4.55 -8.94 8.43
C PHE A 37 3.69 -9.80 9.33
N ALA A 38 4.24 -10.78 10.00
CA ALA A 38 3.52 -11.59 10.99
C ALA A 38 2.97 -10.71 12.12
N TYR A 39 3.77 -9.78 12.61
CA TYR A 39 3.34 -8.80 13.61
C TYR A 39 2.25 -7.87 13.07
N PHE A 40 2.43 -7.32 11.90
CA PHE A 40 1.45 -6.46 11.24
C PHE A 40 0.12 -7.19 11.00
N ASN A 41 0.19 -8.43 10.53
CA ASN A 41 -0.98 -9.26 10.33
C ASN A 41 -1.72 -9.52 11.67
N GLU A 42 -1.00 -9.88 12.70
CA GLU A 42 -1.58 -10.17 14.01
C GLU A 42 -2.20 -8.92 14.67
N CYS A 43 -1.55 -7.78 14.55
CA CYS A 43 -1.97 -6.56 15.24
C CYS A 43 -2.98 -5.71 14.46
N ILE A 44 -3.01 -5.81 13.14
CA ILE A 44 -3.78 -4.90 12.29
C ILE A 44 -4.69 -5.65 11.32
N LEU A 45 -4.16 -6.52 10.48
CA LEU A 45 -4.94 -7.15 9.43
C LEU A 45 -5.94 -8.19 9.96
N LYS A 46 -5.61 -8.86 11.02
CA LYS A 46 -6.44 -9.92 11.62
C LYS A 46 -7.86 -9.45 11.94
N ASP A 47 -8.01 -8.22 12.42
CA ASP A 47 -9.33 -7.69 12.75
C ASP A 47 -10.14 -7.30 11.51
N ILE A 48 -9.46 -7.05 10.39
CA ILE A 48 -10.06 -6.63 9.12
C ILE A 48 -10.26 -7.83 8.19
N CYS A 49 -9.29 -8.75 8.20
CA CYS A 49 -9.23 -9.90 7.30
C CYS A 49 -9.25 -11.22 8.09
N LYS A 50 -10.23 -11.39 8.97
CA LYS A 50 -10.30 -12.48 9.98
C LYS A 50 -10.05 -13.89 9.44
N ASP A 51 -10.50 -14.13 8.23
CA ASP A 51 -10.44 -15.46 7.60
C ASP A 51 -9.47 -15.52 6.42
N LEU A 52 -8.55 -14.55 6.32
CA LEU A 52 -7.61 -14.47 5.22
C LEU A 52 -6.27 -15.12 5.59
N PRO A 53 -5.96 -16.31 5.10
CA PRO A 53 -4.63 -16.90 5.26
C PRO A 53 -3.56 -16.06 4.57
N LEU A 54 -2.37 -15.98 5.16
CA LEU A 54 -1.22 -15.29 4.56
C LEU A 54 -0.92 -15.76 3.12
N SER A 55 -1.14 -17.05 2.85
CA SER A 55 -0.99 -17.64 1.52
C SER A 55 -1.93 -17.06 0.45
N HIS A 56 -2.95 -16.32 0.83
CA HIS A 56 -3.88 -15.69 -0.11
C HIS A 56 -3.59 -14.21 -0.35
N ILE A 57 -2.60 -13.63 0.32
CA ILE A 57 -2.21 -12.25 0.09
C ILE A 57 -1.38 -12.17 -1.19
N HIS A 58 -1.86 -11.39 -2.16
CA HIS A 58 -1.21 -11.28 -3.46
C HIS A 58 0.07 -10.44 -3.41
N ARG A 59 0.03 -9.33 -2.69
CA ARG A 59 1.16 -8.40 -2.60
C ARG A 59 1.16 -7.65 -1.28
N VAL A 60 2.34 -7.46 -0.73
CA VAL A 60 2.61 -6.50 0.34
C VAL A 60 3.79 -5.63 -0.09
N LEU A 61 3.59 -4.32 -0.05
CA LEU A 61 4.55 -3.33 -0.49
C LEU A 61 4.70 -2.24 0.56
N VAL A 62 5.93 -1.97 0.97
CA VAL A 62 6.29 -0.80 1.78
C VAL A 62 6.73 0.31 0.84
N ASN A 63 6.09 1.46 0.91
CA ASN A 63 6.40 2.64 0.11
C ASN A 63 6.87 3.78 1.00
N ALA A 64 7.90 4.47 0.56
CA ALA A 64 8.36 5.71 1.17
C ALA A 64 8.45 6.81 0.11
N GLN A 65 7.81 7.94 0.37
CA GLN A 65 7.78 9.10 -0.52
C GLN A 65 8.39 10.29 0.17
N HIS A 66 9.16 11.07 -0.59
CA HIS A 66 9.73 12.34 -0.16
C HIS A 66 8.89 13.52 -0.67
N PRO A 67 8.99 14.70 -0.06
CA PRO A 67 8.46 15.94 -0.63
C PRO A 67 8.95 16.14 -2.08
N HIS A 68 8.14 16.81 -2.89
CA HIS A 68 8.44 17.14 -4.28
C HIS A 68 8.49 15.95 -5.26
N GLN A 69 8.19 14.74 -4.82
CA GLN A 69 7.97 13.64 -5.74
C GLN A 69 6.64 13.85 -6.49
N VAL A 70 6.62 13.47 -7.75
CA VAL A 70 5.38 13.51 -8.52
C VAL A 70 4.68 12.17 -8.31
N SER A 71 3.43 12.25 -7.88
CA SER A 71 2.56 11.10 -7.80
C SER A 71 1.96 10.75 -9.16
N GLN A 72 1.47 9.55 -9.30
CA GLN A 72 0.87 9.07 -10.54
C GLN A 72 -0.37 8.23 -10.23
N THR A 73 -1.48 8.62 -10.84
CA THR A 73 -2.73 7.86 -10.77
C THR A 73 -2.55 6.47 -11.38
N HIS A 74 -2.97 5.45 -10.65
CA HIS A 74 -2.85 4.06 -11.05
C HIS A 74 -3.93 3.19 -10.40
N THR A 75 -4.03 1.95 -10.84
CA THR A 75 -4.74 0.88 -10.16
C THR A 75 -3.74 -0.08 -9.54
N ASP A 76 -4.06 -0.65 -8.39
CA ASP A 76 -3.17 -1.61 -7.73
C ASP A 76 -3.19 -3.00 -8.36
N PHE A 77 -4.34 -3.36 -8.90
CA PHE A 77 -4.57 -4.67 -9.49
C PHE A 77 -5.66 -4.58 -10.57
N ASP A 78 -5.56 -5.39 -11.61
CA ASP A 78 -6.51 -5.40 -12.74
C ASP A 78 -7.66 -6.41 -12.54
N HIS A 79 -7.56 -7.26 -11.54
CA HIS A 79 -8.56 -8.23 -11.17
C HIS A 79 -9.30 -7.85 -9.89
N SER A 80 -10.38 -8.58 -9.60
CA SER A 80 -11.16 -8.39 -8.38
C SER A 80 -10.30 -8.67 -7.14
N ALA A 81 -9.96 -7.63 -6.42
CA ALA A 81 -9.18 -7.67 -5.20
C ALA A 81 -9.45 -6.43 -4.34
N THR A 82 -9.00 -6.46 -3.10
CA THR A 82 -9.07 -5.36 -2.17
C THR A 82 -7.68 -4.80 -1.93
N SER A 83 -7.55 -3.49 -2.04
CA SER A 83 -6.38 -2.75 -1.58
C SER A 83 -6.61 -2.26 -0.16
N ILE A 84 -5.60 -2.45 0.68
CA ILE A 84 -5.55 -1.96 2.06
C ILE A 84 -4.26 -1.13 2.18
N ILE A 85 -4.40 0.16 2.43
CA ILE A 85 -3.26 1.06 2.65
C ILE A 85 -3.23 1.44 4.13
N TYR A 86 -2.14 1.12 4.80
CA TYR A 86 -1.87 1.54 6.16
C TYR A 86 -0.92 2.74 6.17
N HIS A 87 -1.33 3.83 6.80
CA HIS A 87 -0.51 5.03 6.98
C HIS A 87 0.44 4.81 8.16
N ALA A 88 1.65 4.35 7.87
CA ALA A 88 2.60 3.93 8.90
C ALA A 88 3.34 5.09 9.55
N TYR A 89 3.82 6.05 8.75
CA TYR A 89 4.57 7.20 9.24
C TYR A 89 4.39 8.41 8.33
N GLY A 90 4.28 9.59 8.91
CA GLY A 90 4.18 10.88 8.21
C GLY A 90 3.11 11.77 8.80
N ASN A 91 2.94 12.94 8.19
CA ASN A 91 2.00 13.96 8.64
C ASN A 91 1.11 14.52 7.51
N SER A 92 1.41 14.19 6.27
CA SER A 92 0.71 14.69 5.07
C SER A 92 0.88 13.75 3.89
N GLY A 93 0.25 14.07 2.78
CA GLY A 93 0.21 13.25 1.58
C GLY A 93 -1.05 12.37 1.53
N ASP A 94 -2.13 12.92 1.01
CA ASP A 94 -3.44 12.27 1.00
C ASP A 94 -3.51 11.13 -0.02
N THR A 95 -4.43 10.22 0.18
CA THR A 95 -4.83 9.27 -0.86
C THR A 95 -6.02 9.84 -1.62
N THR A 96 -5.86 10.05 -2.91
CA THR A 96 -6.89 10.64 -3.79
C THR A 96 -7.37 9.61 -4.79
N PHE A 97 -8.63 9.71 -5.19
CA PHE A 97 -9.28 8.82 -6.14
C PHE A 97 -9.74 9.59 -7.38
N ALA A 98 -9.77 8.94 -8.53
CA ALA A 98 -10.18 9.56 -9.79
C ALA A 98 -11.62 10.10 -9.78
N ASP A 99 -12.48 9.56 -8.91
CA ASP A 99 -13.85 10.05 -8.69
C ASP A 99 -13.94 11.35 -7.85
N GLY A 100 -12.78 11.91 -7.45
CA GLY A 100 -12.68 13.12 -6.65
C GLY A 100 -12.70 12.88 -5.13
N HIS A 101 -12.89 11.65 -4.68
CA HIS A 101 -12.80 11.33 -3.26
C HIS A 101 -11.36 11.50 -2.75
N ARG A 102 -11.21 11.97 -1.53
CA ARG A 102 -9.91 12.22 -0.90
C ARG A 102 -9.92 11.71 0.55
N VAL A 103 -8.91 10.97 0.90
CA VAL A 103 -8.69 10.50 2.27
C VAL A 103 -7.43 11.17 2.83
N PRO A 104 -7.58 12.11 3.78
CA PRO A 104 -6.45 12.79 4.39
C PRO A 104 -5.51 11.80 5.07
N PHE A 105 -4.20 12.09 4.98
CA PHE A 105 -3.21 11.30 5.69
C PHE A 105 -3.42 11.44 7.21
N LYS A 106 -3.42 10.31 7.88
CA LYS A 106 -3.40 10.23 9.34
C LYS A 106 -2.66 8.96 9.73
N GLN A 107 -1.58 9.10 10.50
CA GLN A 107 -0.84 7.93 11.00
C GLN A 107 -1.76 6.97 11.76
N GLY A 108 -1.61 5.68 11.50
CA GLY A 108 -2.46 4.63 12.06
C GLY A 108 -3.78 4.40 11.29
N ARG A 109 -4.06 5.17 10.23
CA ARG A 109 -5.27 4.98 9.41
C ARG A 109 -5.10 3.84 8.43
N LEU A 110 -6.17 3.07 8.27
CA LEU A 110 -6.35 2.14 7.16
C LEU A 110 -7.31 2.74 6.12
N VAL A 111 -6.93 2.62 4.86
CA VAL A 111 -7.78 2.96 3.70
C VAL A 111 -8.03 1.66 2.95
N ILE A 112 -9.30 1.27 2.81
CA ILE A 112 -9.70 0.00 2.22
C ILE A 112 -10.61 0.26 1.03
N PHE A 113 -10.25 -0.25 -0.15
CA PHE A 113 -10.98 -0.01 -1.38
C PHE A 113 -10.78 -1.14 -2.39
N ASP A 114 -11.59 -1.14 -3.45
CA ASP A 114 -11.41 -2.04 -4.59
C ASP A 114 -10.10 -1.73 -5.31
N ALA A 115 -9.23 -2.73 -5.47
CA ALA A 115 -7.90 -2.56 -6.06
C ALA A 115 -7.91 -2.07 -7.52
N ARG A 116 -9.08 -2.13 -8.19
CA ARG A 116 -9.29 -1.61 -9.55
C ARG A 116 -9.62 -0.11 -9.57
N LYS A 117 -9.85 0.52 -8.42
CA LYS A 117 -10.09 1.97 -8.37
C LYS A 117 -8.81 2.72 -8.69
N GLU A 118 -8.91 3.63 -9.63
CA GLU A 118 -7.83 4.57 -9.93
C GLU A 118 -7.63 5.52 -8.75
N HIS A 119 -6.43 5.56 -8.25
CA HIS A 119 -6.04 6.36 -7.09
C HIS A 119 -4.60 6.81 -7.18
N ASP A 120 -4.24 7.68 -6.27
CA ASP A 120 -2.91 8.23 -6.14
C ASP A 120 -2.56 8.50 -4.69
N GLY A 121 -1.29 8.36 -4.35
CA GLY A 121 -0.73 8.79 -3.07
C GLY A 121 0.04 10.08 -3.24
N GLU A 122 -0.53 11.21 -2.85
CA GLU A 122 0.17 12.49 -2.91
C GLU A 122 1.47 12.47 -2.11
N PRO A 123 2.54 13.11 -2.59
CA PRO A 123 3.74 13.27 -1.81
C PRO A 123 3.46 14.11 -0.55
N PRO A 124 4.22 13.91 0.52
CA PRO A 124 4.08 14.74 1.71
C PRO A 124 4.58 16.17 1.46
N ASN A 125 4.07 17.12 2.22
CA ASN A 125 4.51 18.52 2.15
C ASN A 125 5.92 18.70 2.75
N GLU A 126 6.15 18.02 3.85
CA GLU A 126 7.39 18.03 4.61
C GLU A 126 7.67 16.60 5.09
N ASP A 127 8.95 16.29 5.35
CA ASP A 127 9.37 15.00 5.84
C ASP A 127 9.02 13.85 4.88
N ILE A 128 9.04 12.63 5.36
CA ILE A 128 8.79 11.40 4.58
C ILE A 128 7.40 10.85 4.90
N ARG A 129 6.75 10.30 3.90
CA ARG A 129 5.51 9.53 4.05
C ARG A 129 5.80 8.05 3.84
N ILE A 130 5.46 7.21 4.81
CA ILE A 130 5.60 5.76 4.69
C ILE A 130 4.22 5.10 4.76
N THR A 131 3.94 4.26 3.79
CA THR A 131 2.72 3.45 3.75
C THR A 131 3.05 1.99 3.55
N LEU A 132 2.18 1.13 4.07
CA LEU A 132 2.17 -0.29 3.80
C LEU A 132 0.93 -0.61 2.97
N GLY A 133 1.12 -1.08 1.75
CA GLY A 133 0.05 -1.49 0.84
C GLY A 133 -0.09 -3.00 0.80
N VAL A 134 -1.30 -3.49 0.98
CA VAL A 134 -1.65 -4.92 0.90
C VAL A 134 -2.70 -5.11 -0.17
N ILE A 135 -2.51 -6.10 -1.04
CA ILE A 135 -3.53 -6.56 -1.98
C ILE A 135 -3.96 -7.97 -1.58
N ALA A 136 -5.25 -8.10 -1.31
CA ALA A 136 -5.86 -9.34 -0.84
C ALA A 136 -7.15 -9.66 -1.62
N PRO A 137 -7.60 -10.93 -1.68
CA PRO A 137 -8.91 -11.25 -2.24
C PRO A 137 -10.04 -10.52 -1.53
N HIS A 138 -11.15 -10.24 -2.23
CA HIS A 138 -12.33 -9.63 -1.60
C HIS A 138 -12.92 -10.48 -0.48
N LYS A 139 -12.82 -11.78 -0.59
CA LYS A 139 -13.36 -12.70 0.42
C LYS A 139 -12.60 -12.52 1.75
N GLY A 140 -13.33 -12.26 2.81
CA GLY A 140 -12.78 -12.07 4.15
C GLY A 140 -12.39 -10.63 4.49
N VAL A 141 -12.56 -9.67 3.57
CA VAL A 141 -12.32 -8.25 3.81
C VAL A 141 -13.64 -7.50 3.87
N SER A 142 -13.87 -6.78 4.97
CA SER A 142 -15.01 -5.87 5.08
C SER A 142 -14.66 -4.55 4.38
N ILE A 143 -15.36 -4.25 3.29
CA ILE A 143 -15.24 -2.99 2.55
C ILE A 143 -16.43 -2.11 2.92
N TYR A 144 -16.14 -0.90 3.30
CA TYR A 144 -17.15 0.12 3.61
C TYR A 144 -17.22 1.14 2.50
#